data_04450ab9082bf9618b469c96d9d38592
#
_entry.id   04450ab9082bf9618b469c96d9d38592
#
_cell.length_a   1.000
_cell.length_b   1.000
_cell.length_c   1.000
_cell.angle_alpha   90.00
_cell.angle_beta   90.00
_cell.angle_gamma   90.00
#
_symmetry.space_group_name_H-M   'P 1'
#
loop_
_entity.id
_entity.type
_entity.pdbx_description
1 polymer ?
#
loop_
_entity_poly.entity_id
_entity_poly.type
_entity_poly.pdbx_seq_one_letter_code
_entity_poly.pdbx_strand_id
1 'polypeptide(L)'
;MDRLIEIAYKEIGTLESPLNSNKTKYGKWFGFDGVAWCGMFVSWCYAFAGKPLPNIGFKKGFAGCQTAVAYFKKKGWITTKPVSGDIIFFDWNNDGRYDHTGIFVCWNINGTFTSIEGNTSLTNQSNGGQVMKRVRQNKNCIFVHPNIVYV
;
A
#
# COMPACT_ATOMS: atom_id res chain seq x y z
N MET A 1 -5.28 -16.59 -9.51
CA MET A 1 -4.78 -15.26 -9.05
C MET A 1 -5.14 -15.09 -7.58
N ASP A 2 -4.24 -14.54 -6.79
CA ASP A 2 -4.51 -14.26 -5.39
C ASP A 2 -5.70 -13.30 -5.27
N ARG A 3 -6.62 -13.59 -4.34
CA ARG A 3 -7.82 -12.77 -4.12
C ARG A 3 -7.49 -11.30 -3.80
N LEU A 4 -6.43 -11.07 -3.03
CA LEU A 4 -5.99 -9.71 -2.70
C LEU A 4 -5.62 -8.94 -3.96
N ILE A 5 -4.89 -9.57 -4.87
CA ILE A 5 -4.50 -8.96 -6.15
C ILE A 5 -5.72 -8.72 -7.03
N GLU A 6 -6.67 -9.65 -7.08
CA GLU A 6 -7.92 -9.44 -7.83
C GLU A 6 -8.68 -8.22 -7.32
N ILE A 7 -8.78 -8.08 -5.99
CA ILE A 7 -9.45 -6.95 -5.36
C ILE A 7 -8.73 -5.65 -5.72
N ALA A 8 -7.40 -5.61 -5.58
CA ALA A 8 -6.63 -4.41 -5.90
C ALA A 8 -6.75 -4.01 -7.37
N TYR A 9 -6.70 -4.97 -8.29
CA TYR A 9 -6.88 -4.69 -9.73
C TYR A 9 -8.22 -4.06 -10.05
N LYS A 10 -9.29 -4.49 -9.40
CA LYS A 10 -10.62 -3.93 -9.61
C LYS A 10 -10.73 -2.48 -9.16
N GLU A 11 -9.83 -2.04 -8.30
CA GLU A 11 -9.84 -0.67 -7.77
C GLU A 11 -9.08 0.32 -8.65
N ILE A 12 -8.29 -0.15 -9.62
CA ILE A 12 -7.53 0.72 -10.52
C ILE A 12 -8.48 1.69 -11.20
N GLY A 13 -8.14 2.98 -11.16
CA GLY A 13 -8.96 4.06 -11.71
C GLY A 13 -9.86 4.76 -10.70
N THR A 14 -9.94 4.26 -9.46
CA THR A 14 -10.69 4.94 -8.41
C THR A 14 -10.04 6.28 -8.09
N LEU A 15 -10.85 7.34 -8.04
CA LEU A 15 -10.40 8.72 -7.84
C LEU A 15 -10.91 9.28 -6.51
N GLU A 16 -10.21 10.29 -6.02
CA GLU A 16 -10.75 11.16 -4.96
C GLU A 16 -12.00 11.88 -5.45
N SER A 17 -12.91 12.14 -4.54
CA SER A 17 -14.12 12.91 -4.83
C SER A 17 -14.44 13.86 -3.67
N PRO A 18 -14.31 15.19 -3.85
CA PRO A 18 -13.82 15.90 -5.05
C PRO A 18 -12.32 15.69 -5.31
N LEU A 19 -11.85 16.02 -6.49
CA LEU A 19 -10.43 15.94 -6.81
C LEU A 19 -9.61 16.80 -5.84
N ASN A 20 -8.43 16.31 -5.48
CA ASN A 20 -7.51 16.97 -4.53
C ASN A 20 -8.04 17.11 -3.10
N SER A 21 -9.08 16.36 -2.74
CA SER A 21 -9.67 16.43 -1.39
C SER A 21 -9.11 15.38 -0.43
N ASN A 22 -8.41 14.36 -0.95
CA ASN A 22 -8.02 13.15 -0.21
C ASN A 22 -9.24 12.37 0.32
N LYS A 23 -10.42 12.60 -0.21
CA LYS A 23 -11.64 11.89 0.21
C LYS A 23 -11.91 10.71 -0.70
N THR A 24 -11.95 9.51 -0.13
CA THR A 24 -12.16 8.26 -0.85
C THR A 24 -13.03 7.30 -0.04
N LYS A 25 -13.53 6.26 -0.72
CA LYS A 25 -14.23 5.19 0.00
C LYS A 25 -13.29 4.44 0.98
N TYR A 26 -11.99 4.44 0.71
CA TYR A 26 -11.00 3.81 1.60
C TYR A 26 -10.86 4.59 2.90
N GLY A 27 -10.73 5.90 2.82
CA GLY A 27 -10.68 6.77 3.99
C GLY A 27 -11.97 6.72 4.80
N LYS A 28 -13.11 6.72 4.12
CA LYS A 28 -14.41 6.60 4.76
C LYS A 28 -14.54 5.28 5.52
N TRP A 29 -14.18 4.17 4.88
CA TRP A 29 -14.19 2.85 5.53
C TRP A 29 -13.22 2.81 6.71
N PHE A 30 -12.03 3.38 6.54
CA PHE A 30 -10.97 3.38 7.56
C PHE A 30 -11.38 4.20 8.78
N GLY A 31 -12.18 5.25 8.58
CA GLY A 31 -12.65 6.15 9.64
C GLY A 31 -11.80 7.41 9.80
N PHE A 32 -10.95 7.72 8.81
CA PHE A 32 -10.09 8.91 8.83
C PHE A 32 -9.95 9.47 7.42
N ASP A 33 -11.05 10.03 6.91
CA ASP A 33 -11.12 10.56 5.55
C ASP A 33 -10.47 11.95 5.45
N GLY A 34 -10.15 12.37 4.22
CA GLY A 34 -9.60 13.70 3.95
C GLY A 34 -8.12 13.86 4.19
N VAL A 35 -7.38 12.77 4.35
CA VAL A 35 -5.91 12.76 4.52
C VAL A 35 -5.30 11.78 3.51
N ALA A 36 -3.96 11.77 3.40
CA ALA A 36 -3.26 10.84 2.52
C ALA A 36 -3.70 9.40 2.79
N TRP A 37 -4.04 8.67 1.72
CA TRP A 37 -4.78 7.41 1.85
C TRP A 37 -4.07 6.19 1.23
N CYS A 38 -2.77 6.28 0.92
CA CYS A 38 -2.04 5.13 0.37
C CYS A 38 -2.06 3.92 1.32
N GLY A 39 -1.84 4.14 2.61
CA GLY A 39 -1.89 3.08 3.61
C GLY A 39 -3.31 2.57 3.87
N MET A 40 -4.29 3.45 3.79
CA MET A 40 -5.70 3.07 3.95
C MET A 40 -6.16 2.17 2.80
N PHE A 41 -5.68 2.44 1.58
CA PHE A 41 -5.96 1.60 0.42
C PHE A 41 -5.39 0.18 0.62
N VAL A 42 -4.14 0.07 1.05
CA VAL A 42 -3.52 -1.24 1.34
C VAL A 42 -4.32 -1.97 2.41
N SER A 43 -4.66 -1.29 3.49
CA SER A 43 -5.44 -1.87 4.60
C SER A 43 -6.81 -2.34 4.13
N TRP A 44 -7.46 -1.56 3.27
CA TRP A 44 -8.76 -1.89 2.68
C TRP A 44 -8.67 -3.17 1.84
N CYS A 45 -7.66 -3.28 0.98
CA CYS A 45 -7.47 -4.46 0.14
C CYS A 45 -7.29 -5.72 0.99
N TYR A 46 -6.46 -5.64 2.03
CA TYR A 46 -6.25 -6.77 2.94
C TYR A 46 -7.55 -7.17 3.64
N ALA A 47 -8.31 -6.22 4.15
CA ALA A 47 -9.56 -6.51 4.84
C ALA A 47 -10.58 -7.18 3.91
N PHE A 48 -10.76 -6.64 2.72
CA PHE A 48 -11.74 -7.17 1.76
C PHE A 48 -11.29 -8.49 1.11
N ALA A 49 -10.01 -8.82 1.20
CA ALA A 49 -9.49 -10.13 0.81
C ALA A 49 -9.66 -11.19 1.93
N GLY A 50 -10.25 -10.82 3.07
CA GLY A 50 -10.40 -11.72 4.20
C GLY A 50 -9.13 -11.90 5.03
N LYS A 51 -8.17 -11.00 4.88
CA LYS A 51 -6.86 -11.02 5.56
C LYS A 51 -6.60 -9.68 6.27
N PRO A 52 -7.49 -9.22 7.15
CA PRO A 52 -7.35 -7.89 7.75
C PRO A 52 -6.02 -7.74 8.46
N LEU A 53 -5.39 -6.58 8.27
CA LEU A 53 -4.17 -6.25 8.99
C LEU A 53 -4.49 -6.03 10.48
N PRO A 54 -3.50 -6.28 11.37
CA PRO A 54 -3.69 -5.98 12.78
C PRO A 54 -3.77 -4.48 13.03
N ASN A 55 -4.06 -4.09 14.27
CA ASN A 55 -4.03 -2.69 14.67
C ASN A 55 -2.59 -2.16 14.59
N ILE A 56 -2.35 -1.23 13.66
CA ILE A 56 -1.05 -0.58 13.46
C ILE A 56 -1.28 0.93 13.55
N GLY A 57 -1.61 1.41 14.75
CA GLY A 57 -2.00 2.77 15.02
C GLY A 57 -3.49 3.02 14.83
N PHE A 58 -4.18 2.17 14.08
CA PHE A 58 -5.63 2.23 13.82
C PHE A 58 -6.21 0.82 13.83
N LYS A 59 -7.47 0.73 14.22
CA LYS A 59 -8.17 -0.54 14.37
C LYS A 59 -8.17 -1.38 13.08
N LYS A 60 -8.21 -0.72 11.92
CA LYS A 60 -8.33 -1.37 10.61
C LYS A 60 -7.02 -1.52 9.86
N GLY A 61 -5.89 -1.19 10.48
CA GLY A 61 -4.58 -1.34 9.87
C GLY A 61 -3.70 -0.12 10.08
N PHE A 62 -3.14 0.42 9.00
CA PHE A 62 -2.26 1.58 9.09
C PHE A 62 -2.66 2.67 8.09
N ALA A 63 -2.38 3.92 8.48
CA ALA A 63 -2.44 5.08 7.61
C ALA A 63 -1.04 5.66 7.38
N GLY A 64 -0.22 5.72 8.43
CA GLY A 64 1.14 6.28 8.37
C GLY A 64 2.19 5.23 8.04
N CYS A 65 3.01 5.51 7.02
CA CYS A 65 4.05 4.59 6.59
C CYS A 65 5.14 4.38 7.64
N GLN A 66 5.52 5.43 8.38
CA GLN A 66 6.57 5.31 9.42
C GLN A 66 6.15 4.34 10.52
N THR A 67 4.93 4.51 11.03
CA THR A 67 4.36 3.64 12.06
C THR A 67 4.28 2.19 11.58
N ALA A 68 3.84 2.01 10.33
CA ALA A 68 3.72 0.68 9.73
C ALA A 68 5.08 -0.01 9.60
N VAL A 69 6.07 0.69 9.06
CA VAL A 69 7.42 0.12 8.88
C VAL A 69 8.01 -0.28 10.23
N ALA A 70 7.89 0.58 11.25
CA ALA A 70 8.39 0.25 12.60
C ALA A 70 7.71 -1.01 13.13
N TYR A 71 6.41 -1.12 12.97
CA TYR A 71 5.65 -2.29 13.39
C TYR A 71 6.12 -3.57 12.67
N PHE A 72 6.23 -3.52 11.36
CA PHE A 72 6.61 -4.69 10.55
C PHE A 72 8.06 -5.12 10.79
N LYS A 73 8.97 -4.17 11.01
CA LYS A 73 10.35 -4.48 11.40
C LYS A 73 10.39 -5.21 12.74
N LYS A 74 9.63 -4.74 13.72
CA LYS A 74 9.54 -5.37 15.03
C LYS A 74 9.01 -6.79 14.96
N LYS A 75 8.06 -7.05 14.03
CA LYS A 75 7.51 -8.38 13.80
C LYS A 75 8.47 -9.30 13.05
N GLY A 76 9.51 -8.77 12.43
CA GLY A 76 10.42 -9.55 11.60
C GLY A 76 9.82 -9.95 10.26
N TRP A 77 8.89 -9.14 9.73
CA TRP A 77 8.16 -9.44 8.49
C TRP A 77 8.77 -8.80 7.25
N ILE A 78 9.91 -8.12 7.36
CA ILE A 78 10.62 -7.59 6.20
C ILE A 78 11.18 -8.74 5.38
N THR A 79 11.05 -8.67 4.07
CA THR A 79 11.53 -9.70 3.15
C THR A 79 12.30 -9.07 1.98
N THR A 80 13.28 -9.78 1.46
CA THR A 80 13.96 -9.42 0.21
C THR A 80 13.41 -10.20 -0.97
N LYS A 81 12.49 -11.13 -0.73
CA LYS A 81 11.88 -12.00 -1.75
C LYS A 81 10.37 -11.89 -1.69
N PRO A 82 9.81 -10.73 -2.08
CA PRO A 82 8.36 -10.55 -2.00
C PRO A 82 7.62 -11.49 -2.92
N VAL A 83 6.42 -11.85 -2.51
CA VAL A 83 5.46 -12.59 -3.31
C VAL A 83 4.25 -11.72 -3.59
N SER A 84 3.47 -12.11 -4.59
CA SER A 84 2.26 -11.37 -4.98
C SER A 84 1.36 -11.10 -3.78
N GLY A 85 0.99 -9.85 -3.58
CA GLY A 85 0.18 -9.40 -2.46
C GLY A 85 0.97 -8.81 -1.29
N ASP A 86 2.28 -8.91 -1.28
CA ASP A 86 3.10 -8.31 -0.24
C ASP A 86 3.03 -6.78 -0.30
N ILE A 87 3.43 -6.13 0.79
CA ILE A 87 3.36 -4.68 0.93
C ILE A 87 4.72 -4.08 0.60
N ILE A 88 4.71 -2.93 -0.10
CA ILE A 88 5.93 -2.19 -0.44
C ILE A 88 5.89 -0.86 0.30
N PHE A 89 7.05 -0.42 0.81
CA PHE A 89 7.23 0.93 1.34
C PHE A 89 8.38 1.60 0.60
N PHE A 90 8.14 2.83 0.15
CA PHE A 90 9.08 3.60 -0.65
C PHE A 90 9.68 4.74 0.17
N ASP A 91 11.00 4.90 0.05
CA ASP A 91 11.76 6.03 0.61
C ASP A 91 12.55 6.63 -0.56
N TRP A 92 11.84 7.33 -1.46
CA TRP A 92 12.40 7.75 -2.73
C TRP A 92 13.54 8.74 -2.62
N ASN A 93 13.55 9.60 -1.61
CA ASN A 93 14.63 10.56 -1.37
C ASN A 93 15.72 10.03 -0.45
N ASN A 94 15.59 8.77 -0.01
CA ASN A 94 16.58 8.07 0.83
C ASN A 94 16.94 8.84 2.10
N ASP A 95 15.94 9.44 2.73
CA ASP A 95 16.11 10.22 3.96
C ASP A 95 15.79 9.44 5.25
N GLY A 96 15.48 8.15 5.12
CA GLY A 96 15.09 7.29 6.25
C GLY A 96 13.61 7.36 6.60
N ARG A 97 12.83 8.18 5.89
CA ARG A 97 11.38 8.31 6.10
C ARG A 97 10.65 7.80 4.88
N TYR A 98 9.69 6.90 5.10
CA TYR A 98 8.96 6.28 4.00
C TYR A 98 7.83 7.19 3.53
N ASP A 99 7.81 7.45 2.22
CA ASP A 99 6.95 8.45 1.59
C ASP A 99 5.64 7.86 1.09
N HIS A 100 5.61 6.55 0.82
CA HIS A 100 4.50 5.94 0.10
C HIS A 100 4.47 4.43 0.33
N THR A 101 3.33 3.81 0.02
CA THR A 101 3.15 2.36 0.12
C THR A 101 2.28 1.86 -1.01
N GLY A 102 2.38 0.58 -1.30
CA GLY A 102 1.58 -0.10 -2.31
C GLY A 102 1.61 -1.59 -2.13
N ILE A 103 1.01 -2.30 -3.08
CA ILE A 103 0.92 -3.75 -3.09
C ILE A 103 1.79 -4.29 -4.23
N PHE A 104 2.70 -5.21 -3.90
CA PHE A 104 3.56 -5.87 -4.85
C PHE A 104 2.75 -6.88 -5.68
N VAL A 105 2.89 -6.83 -7.00
CA VAL A 105 2.22 -7.77 -7.90
C VAL A 105 3.20 -8.83 -8.39
N CYS A 106 4.26 -8.43 -9.05
CA CYS A 106 5.24 -9.37 -9.63
C CYS A 106 6.53 -8.66 -10.01
N TRP A 107 7.60 -9.42 -10.11
CA TRP A 107 8.84 -8.97 -10.76
C TRP A 107 8.63 -8.94 -12.27
N ASN A 108 9.25 -7.98 -12.93
CA ASN A 108 9.30 -7.89 -14.39
C ASN A 108 10.65 -8.39 -14.90
N ILE A 109 10.75 -8.64 -16.21
CA ILE A 109 11.94 -9.23 -16.83
C ILE A 109 13.20 -8.38 -16.61
N ASN A 110 13.05 -7.06 -16.58
CA ASN A 110 14.17 -6.11 -16.50
C ASN A 110 14.58 -5.74 -15.06
N GLY A 111 14.11 -6.50 -14.06
CA GLY A 111 14.44 -6.24 -12.66
C GLY A 111 13.58 -5.17 -11.98
N THR A 112 12.67 -4.55 -12.73
CA THR A 112 11.64 -3.70 -12.13
C THR A 112 10.53 -4.58 -11.56
N PHE A 113 9.57 -3.97 -10.87
CA PHE A 113 8.40 -4.69 -10.40
C PHE A 113 7.12 -3.88 -10.67
N THR A 114 6.01 -4.61 -10.71
CA THR A 114 4.68 -4.02 -10.84
C THR A 114 4.05 -3.91 -9.48
N SER A 115 3.44 -2.76 -9.19
CA SER A 115 2.69 -2.50 -7.96
C SER A 115 1.31 -1.93 -8.28
N ILE A 116 0.42 -2.01 -7.30
CA ILE A 116 -0.86 -1.29 -7.32
C ILE A 116 -0.87 -0.39 -6.11
N GLU A 117 -1.09 0.91 -6.33
CA GLU A 117 -0.92 1.94 -5.32
C GLU A 117 -2.12 2.86 -5.30
N GLY A 118 -2.55 3.24 -4.09
CA GLY A 118 -3.53 4.28 -3.89
C GLY A 118 -2.83 5.63 -3.70
N ASN A 119 -3.57 6.72 -3.94
CA ASN A 119 -3.09 8.09 -3.74
C ASN A 119 -1.83 8.42 -4.56
N THR A 120 -1.83 8.04 -5.83
CA THR A 120 -0.71 8.26 -6.74
C THR A 120 -1.21 8.80 -8.08
N SER A 121 -0.31 9.41 -8.85
CA SER A 121 -0.55 9.82 -10.23
C SER A 121 0.77 9.92 -10.98
N LEU A 122 0.70 10.14 -12.30
CA LEU A 122 1.91 10.31 -13.12
C LEU A 122 2.70 11.56 -12.74
N THR A 123 2.04 12.59 -12.19
CA THR A 123 2.66 13.87 -11.83
C THR A 123 2.91 14.01 -10.34
N ASN A 124 2.27 13.19 -9.50
CA ASN A 124 2.47 13.23 -8.05
C ASN A 124 2.36 11.81 -7.49
N GLN A 125 3.49 11.16 -7.30
CA GLN A 125 3.56 9.73 -7.00
C GLN A 125 3.11 9.39 -5.58
N SER A 126 3.26 10.29 -4.62
CA SER A 126 2.93 10.02 -3.21
C SER A 126 1.66 10.71 -2.73
N ASN A 127 1.04 11.56 -3.54
CA ASN A 127 -0.22 12.23 -3.20
C ASN A 127 -0.97 12.62 -4.48
N GLY A 128 -1.23 11.63 -5.33
CA GLY A 128 -1.71 11.87 -6.70
C GLY A 128 -3.20 11.70 -6.93
N GLY A 129 -3.94 11.19 -5.96
CA GLY A 129 -5.40 11.21 -5.98
C GLY A 129 -6.10 10.02 -6.65
N GLN A 130 -5.40 8.98 -7.09
CA GLN A 130 -6.05 7.81 -7.69
C GLN A 130 -5.35 6.51 -7.37
N VAL A 131 -6.03 5.40 -7.68
CA VAL A 131 -5.44 4.06 -7.65
C VAL A 131 -4.88 3.74 -9.03
N MET A 132 -3.61 3.35 -9.09
CA MET A 132 -2.93 3.03 -10.34
C MET A 132 -2.09 1.77 -10.24
N LYS A 133 -1.96 1.08 -11.37
CA LYS A 133 -0.89 0.11 -11.58
C LYS A 133 0.36 0.88 -11.97
N ARG A 134 1.49 0.59 -11.31
CA ARG A 134 2.75 1.27 -11.55
C ARG A 134 3.87 0.26 -11.79
N VAL A 135 4.87 0.67 -12.56
CA VAL A 135 6.12 -0.07 -12.70
C VAL A 135 7.18 0.72 -11.93
N ARG A 136 7.87 0.03 -11.00
CA ARG A 136 8.81 0.66 -10.08
C ARG A 136 10.19 0.00 -10.17
N GLN A 137 11.23 0.79 -9.92
CA GLN A 137 12.58 0.27 -9.77
C GLN A 137 12.77 -0.30 -8.36
N ASN A 138 13.54 -1.38 -8.24
CA ASN A 138 13.89 -1.95 -6.94
C ASN A 138 15.02 -1.13 -6.30
N LYS A 139 14.69 0.07 -5.88
CA LYS A 139 15.61 1.02 -5.29
C LYS A 139 14.89 1.86 -4.25
N ASN A 140 15.51 2.06 -3.09
CA ASN A 140 14.97 2.87 -1.99
C ASN A 140 13.56 2.41 -1.59
N CYS A 141 13.39 1.10 -1.48
CA CYS A 141 12.13 0.52 -1.03
C CYS A 141 12.41 -0.74 -0.22
N ILE A 142 11.43 -1.12 0.58
CA ILE A 142 11.44 -2.39 1.33
C ILE A 142 10.14 -3.12 1.08
N PHE A 143 10.20 -4.45 1.23
CA PHE A 143 9.04 -5.32 1.08
C PHE A 143 8.69 -5.98 2.41
N VAL A 144 7.40 -6.13 2.65
CA VAL A 144 6.85 -6.74 3.86
C VAL A 144 5.96 -7.90 3.48
N HIS A 145 6.21 -9.05 4.07
CA HIS A 145 5.34 -10.22 3.96
C HIS A 145 4.58 -10.38 5.28
N PRO A 146 3.32 -9.92 5.38
CA PRO A 146 2.57 -10.04 6.63
C PRO A 146 2.30 -11.51 6.94
N ASN A 147 2.89 -11.99 8.03
CA ASN A 147 2.72 -13.37 8.47
C ASN A 147 1.62 -13.45 9.53
N ILE A 148 0.40 -13.11 9.13
CA ILE A 148 -0.75 -13.05 10.02
C ILE A 148 -1.41 -14.43 10.09
N VAL A 149 -1.67 -14.89 11.32
CA VAL A 149 -2.41 -16.12 11.53
C VAL A 149 -3.89 -15.78 11.64
N TYR A 150 -4.70 -16.37 10.76
CA TYR A 150 -6.15 -16.19 10.76
C TYR A 150 -6.80 -17.43 11.41
N VAL A 151 -7.64 -17.18 12.39
CA VAL A 151 -8.37 -18.22 13.11
C VAL A 151 -9.84 -18.18 12.78
#